data_473c2e1eaf307272439a7366aea6d534
#
_entry.id   473c2e1eaf307272439a7366aea6d534
#
_cell.length_a   1.000
_cell.length_b   1.000
_cell.length_c   1.000
_cell.angle_alpha   90.00
_cell.angle_beta   90.00
_cell.angle_gamma   90.00
#
_symmetry.space_group_name_H-M   'P 1'
#
loop_
_entity.id
_entity.type
_entity.pdbx_description
1 polymer ?
#
loop_
_entity_poly.entity_id
_entity_poly.type
_entity_poly.pdbx_seq_one_letter_code
_entity_poly.pdbx_strand_id
1 'polypeptide(L)'
;ASAVDSGAREAIDAANEKAGAIKIYDIGQPADILGQNPCIICSQVTDNAAMIEVCMDAVVAGNFGGNTVFGTLENGALSAGAINTELVSAEIVEKYNAYLEQMKAGTFMK
;
A
#
# COMPACT_ATOMS: atom_id res chain seq x y z
N ALA A 1 -5.51 6.03 3.56
CA ALA A 1 -5.53 6.52 4.95
C ALA A 1 -4.12 6.45 5.55
N SER A 2 -3.68 7.46 6.27
CA SER A 2 -2.39 7.46 6.96
C SER A 2 -2.52 6.97 8.40
N ALA A 3 -1.39 6.84 9.11
CA ALA A 3 -1.41 6.45 10.54
C ALA A 3 -2.19 7.44 11.43
N VAL A 4 -2.53 8.63 10.93
CA VAL A 4 -3.30 9.67 11.63
C VAL A 4 -4.77 9.77 11.20
N ASP A 5 -5.25 8.84 10.36
CA ASP A 5 -6.60 8.89 9.77
C ASP A 5 -7.67 8.14 10.59
N SER A 6 -7.48 7.99 11.90
CA SER A 6 -8.49 7.37 12.77
C SER A 6 -9.86 8.04 12.64
N GLY A 7 -9.90 9.37 12.58
CA GLY A 7 -11.15 10.11 12.42
C GLY A 7 -11.85 9.85 11.08
N ALA A 8 -11.12 9.67 9.99
CA ALA A 8 -11.70 9.28 8.69
C ALA A 8 -12.31 7.87 8.76
N ARG A 9 -11.61 6.94 9.41
CA ARG A 9 -12.08 5.55 9.60
C ARG A 9 -13.32 5.49 10.49
N GLU A 10 -13.36 6.25 11.59
CA GLU A 10 -14.55 6.38 12.43
C GLU A 10 -15.76 6.90 11.65
N ALA A 11 -15.55 7.88 10.76
CA ALA A 11 -16.63 8.38 9.90
C ALA A 11 -17.11 7.35 8.88
N ILE A 12 -16.20 6.54 8.30
CA ILE A 12 -16.53 5.42 7.41
C ILE A 12 -17.34 4.37 8.18
N ASP A 13 -16.92 3.99 9.39
CA ASP A 13 -17.61 3.03 10.22
C ASP A 13 -19.03 3.49 10.55
N ALA A 14 -19.19 4.74 10.99
CA ALA A 14 -20.51 5.31 11.26
C ALA A 14 -21.43 5.35 10.01
N ALA A 15 -20.86 5.64 8.84
CA ALA A 15 -21.63 5.63 7.58
C ALA A 15 -22.03 4.21 7.16
N ASN A 16 -21.15 3.23 7.31
CA ASN A 16 -21.41 1.82 7.01
C ASN A 16 -22.44 1.23 8.00
N GLU A 17 -22.33 1.54 9.27
CA GLU A 17 -23.30 1.14 10.30
C GLU A 17 -24.70 1.69 9.97
N LYS A 18 -24.80 2.98 9.65
CA LYS A 18 -26.07 3.61 9.23
C LYS A 18 -26.64 2.96 7.96
N ALA A 19 -25.80 2.50 7.06
CA ALA A 19 -26.22 1.82 5.84
C ALA A 19 -26.60 0.36 6.06
N GLY A 20 -26.28 -0.23 7.23
CA GLY A 20 -26.48 -1.65 7.54
C GLY A 20 -25.61 -2.59 6.70
N ALA A 21 -24.58 -2.09 6.04
CA ALA A 21 -23.65 -2.86 5.19
C ALA A 21 -22.37 -2.06 4.93
N ILE A 22 -21.27 -2.76 4.63
CA ILE A 22 -20.01 -2.12 4.19
C ILE A 22 -20.19 -1.66 2.74
N LYS A 23 -20.30 -0.34 2.56
CA LYS A 23 -20.44 0.34 1.26
C LYS A 23 -19.30 1.31 0.98
N ILE A 24 -18.62 1.77 2.01
CA ILE A 24 -17.47 2.65 1.94
C ILE A 24 -16.28 1.85 2.45
N TYR A 25 -15.22 1.84 1.66
CA TYR A 25 -14.02 1.07 1.94
C TYR A 25 -12.85 1.98 2.30
N ASP A 26 -11.88 1.43 3.02
CA ASP A 26 -10.64 2.10 3.35
C ASP A 26 -9.43 1.35 2.74
N ILE A 27 -8.40 2.11 2.37
CA ILE A 27 -7.10 1.60 1.95
C ILE A 27 -6.06 2.07 2.96
N GLY A 28 -5.44 1.11 3.63
CA GLY A 28 -4.44 1.38 4.66
C GLY A 28 -3.11 1.88 4.11
N GLN A 29 -2.40 2.64 4.92
CA GLN A 29 -0.99 3.02 4.73
C GLN A 29 -0.41 3.57 6.05
N PRO A 30 0.91 3.61 6.25
CA PRO A 30 1.98 3.04 5.42
C PRO A 30 2.28 1.58 5.73
N ALA A 31 1.57 0.96 6.66
CA ALA A 31 1.70 -0.44 7.04
C ALA A 31 0.53 -1.27 6.54
N ASP A 32 0.70 -2.59 6.47
CA ASP A 32 -0.42 -3.48 6.26
C ASP A 32 -1.28 -3.52 7.52
N ILE A 33 -2.48 -2.98 7.41
CA ILE A 33 -3.47 -2.89 8.51
C ILE A 33 -4.71 -3.75 8.25
N LEU A 34 -4.62 -4.69 7.30
CA LEU A 34 -5.71 -5.63 7.03
C LEU A 34 -6.10 -6.36 8.33
N GLY A 35 -7.40 -6.44 8.57
CA GLY A 35 -7.95 -7.05 9.79
C GLY A 35 -8.09 -6.11 10.99
N GLN A 36 -7.55 -4.89 10.95
CA GLN A 36 -7.77 -3.90 12.02
C GLN A 36 -9.19 -3.29 11.98
N ASN A 37 -9.79 -3.26 10.79
CA ASN A 37 -11.17 -2.79 10.61
C ASN A 37 -11.82 -3.53 9.43
N PRO A 38 -13.09 -3.94 9.53
CA PRO A 38 -13.79 -4.67 8.48
C PRO A 38 -13.88 -3.94 7.13
N CYS A 39 -13.83 -2.61 7.11
CA CYS A 39 -13.93 -1.83 5.87
C CYS A 39 -12.61 -1.74 5.07
N ILE A 40 -11.50 -2.23 5.62
CA ILE A 40 -10.19 -2.18 4.95
C ILE A 40 -10.14 -3.27 3.88
N ILE A 41 -9.91 -2.85 2.62
CA ILE A 41 -9.83 -3.78 1.48
C ILE A 41 -8.40 -4.21 1.15
N CYS A 42 -7.43 -3.34 1.36
CA CYS A 42 -6.00 -3.60 1.17
C CYS A 42 -5.17 -2.50 1.84
N SER A 43 -3.85 -2.60 1.75
CA SER A 43 -2.93 -1.56 2.23
C SER A 43 -1.83 -1.28 1.21
N GLN A 44 -1.41 -0.03 1.11
CA GLN A 44 -0.15 0.34 0.50
C GLN A 44 0.91 0.34 1.60
N VAL A 45 1.98 -0.42 1.40
CA VAL A 45 3.04 -0.59 2.41
C VAL A 45 4.30 0.16 1.97
N THR A 46 4.89 0.91 2.91
CA THR A 46 6.17 1.58 2.73
C THR A 46 7.18 0.96 3.67
N ASP A 47 8.26 0.40 3.13
CA ASP A 47 9.37 -0.15 3.89
C ASP A 47 10.52 0.85 3.95
N ASN A 48 10.63 1.53 5.09
CA ASN A 48 11.71 2.47 5.31
C ASN A 48 13.07 1.77 5.51
N ALA A 49 13.10 0.51 5.96
CA ALA A 49 14.33 -0.25 6.11
C ALA A 49 14.95 -0.52 4.74
N ALA A 50 14.17 -0.94 3.74
CA ALA A 50 14.62 -1.11 2.37
C ALA A 50 15.20 0.19 1.79
N MET A 51 14.62 1.36 2.09
CA MET A 51 15.18 2.65 1.67
C MET A 51 16.50 2.98 2.34
N ILE A 52 16.65 2.65 3.63
CA ILE A 52 17.90 2.85 4.35
C ILE A 52 18.99 1.94 3.77
N GLU A 53 18.69 0.68 3.46
CA GLU A 53 19.62 -0.25 2.83
C GLU A 53 20.14 0.29 1.50
N VAL A 54 19.26 0.77 0.61
CA VAL A 54 19.67 1.40 -0.67
C VAL A 54 20.60 2.59 -0.43
N CYS A 55 20.32 3.43 0.57
CA CYS A 55 21.18 4.57 0.91
C CYS A 55 22.55 4.09 1.47
N MET A 56 22.56 3.07 2.30
CA MET A 56 23.79 2.50 2.87
C MET A 56 24.67 1.88 1.79
N ASP A 57 24.10 1.14 0.86
CA ASP A 57 24.81 0.56 -0.28
C ASP A 57 25.46 1.64 -1.15
N ALA A 58 24.75 2.75 -1.39
CA ALA A 58 25.32 3.90 -2.11
C ALA A 58 26.52 4.49 -1.37
N VAL A 59 26.45 4.62 -0.05
CA VAL A 59 27.57 5.11 0.79
C VAL A 59 28.77 4.15 0.72
N VAL A 60 28.53 2.84 0.85
CA VAL A 60 29.59 1.82 0.77
C VAL A 60 30.27 1.83 -0.60
N ALA A 61 29.49 2.08 -1.68
CA ALA A 61 30.01 2.23 -3.04
C ALA A 61 30.76 3.55 -3.28
N GLY A 62 30.91 4.42 -2.27
CA GLY A 62 31.59 5.71 -2.38
C GLY A 62 30.73 6.84 -2.95
N ASN A 63 29.44 6.61 -3.15
CA ASN A 63 28.46 7.59 -3.65
C ASN A 63 27.84 8.35 -2.47
N PHE A 64 28.60 9.19 -1.83
CA PHE A 64 28.19 9.93 -0.65
C PHE A 64 27.51 11.27 -1.03
N GLY A 65 26.21 11.26 -1.11
CA GLY A 65 25.41 12.45 -1.42
C GLY A 65 25.30 12.76 -2.92
N GLY A 66 24.55 13.79 -3.24
CA GLY A 66 24.38 14.29 -4.61
C GLY A 66 23.38 13.53 -5.48
N ASN A 67 22.87 12.39 -5.03
CA ASN A 67 21.85 11.59 -5.72
C ASN A 67 20.54 11.56 -4.95
N THR A 68 19.44 11.57 -5.69
CA THR A 68 18.10 11.30 -5.13
C THR A 68 17.83 9.79 -5.24
N VAL A 69 17.52 9.17 -4.13
CA VAL A 69 17.09 7.76 -4.09
C VAL A 69 15.57 7.71 -4.01
N PHE A 70 14.96 6.93 -4.89
CA PHE A 70 13.52 6.74 -4.94
C PHE A 70 13.13 5.39 -4.37
N GLY A 71 12.12 5.37 -3.49
CA GLY A 71 11.43 4.14 -3.12
C GLY A 71 10.53 3.68 -4.25
N THR A 72 10.66 2.43 -4.66
CA THR A 72 9.89 1.83 -5.75
C THR A 72 9.36 0.46 -5.37
N LEU A 73 8.46 -0.09 -6.20
CA LEU A 73 8.05 -1.49 -6.10
C LEU A 73 9.18 -2.45 -6.43
N GLU A 74 10.11 -2.04 -7.30
CA GLU A 74 11.24 -2.85 -7.74
C GLU A 74 12.27 -3.06 -6.62
N ASN A 75 12.60 -2.00 -5.88
CA ASN A 75 13.57 -2.08 -4.78
C ASN A 75 12.94 -2.47 -3.42
N GLY A 76 11.66 -2.79 -3.39
CA GLY A 76 10.96 -3.26 -2.20
C GLY A 76 10.56 -2.17 -1.20
N ALA A 77 10.94 -0.91 -1.43
CA ALA A 77 10.55 0.19 -0.55
C ALA A 77 9.04 0.47 -0.58
N LEU A 78 8.39 0.12 -1.67
CA LEU A 78 6.92 0.12 -1.78
C LEU A 78 6.44 -1.30 -2.05
N SER A 79 5.34 -1.68 -1.42
CA SER A 79 4.70 -2.97 -1.69
C SER A 79 3.18 -2.87 -1.47
N ALA A 80 2.49 -3.90 -1.93
CA ALA A 80 1.07 -4.09 -1.67
C ALA A 80 0.90 -5.02 -0.47
N GLY A 81 0.05 -4.63 0.47
CA GLY A 81 -0.40 -5.50 1.54
C GLY A 81 -1.39 -6.57 1.05
N ALA A 82 -1.85 -7.40 1.96
CA ALA A 82 -2.85 -8.40 1.66
C ALA A 82 -4.19 -7.77 1.25
N ILE A 83 -4.97 -8.48 0.42
CA ILE A 83 -6.29 -8.05 -0.04
C ILE A 83 -7.36 -8.75 0.78
N ASN A 84 -8.40 -8.02 1.17
CA ASN A 84 -9.57 -8.57 1.83
C ASN A 84 -10.45 -9.30 0.80
N THR A 85 -10.29 -10.61 0.71
CA THR A 85 -11.03 -11.46 -0.24
C THR A 85 -12.50 -11.68 0.14
N GLU A 86 -12.93 -11.24 1.32
CA GLU A 86 -14.36 -11.23 1.69
C GLU A 86 -15.10 -10.06 1.04
N LEU A 87 -14.40 -8.96 0.80
CA LEU A 87 -14.97 -7.74 0.21
C LEU A 87 -14.65 -7.58 -1.27
N VAL A 88 -13.57 -8.20 -1.75
CA VAL A 88 -13.05 -8.04 -3.11
C VAL A 88 -13.17 -9.36 -3.86
N SER A 89 -13.85 -9.34 -5.01
CA SER A 89 -14.04 -10.55 -5.82
C SER A 89 -12.71 -11.07 -6.41
N ALA A 90 -12.63 -12.36 -6.67
CA ALA A 90 -11.45 -12.99 -7.28
C ALA A 90 -11.05 -12.32 -8.61
N GLU A 91 -12.03 -11.94 -9.44
CA GLU A 91 -11.77 -11.23 -10.71
C GLU A 91 -11.04 -9.89 -10.49
N ILE A 92 -11.43 -9.15 -9.45
CA ILE A 92 -10.78 -7.87 -9.11
C ILE A 92 -9.38 -8.12 -8.58
N VAL A 93 -9.19 -9.16 -7.75
CA VAL A 93 -7.87 -9.57 -7.24
C VAL A 93 -6.93 -9.94 -8.39
N GLU A 94 -7.39 -10.69 -9.39
CA GLU A 94 -6.58 -11.02 -10.58
C GLU A 94 -6.18 -9.77 -11.36
N LYS A 95 -7.11 -8.86 -11.62
CA LYS A 95 -6.82 -7.58 -12.30
C LYS A 95 -5.82 -6.73 -11.50
N TYR A 96 -6.00 -6.65 -10.20
CA TYR A 96 -5.10 -5.93 -9.31
C TYR A 96 -3.67 -6.50 -9.40
N ASN A 97 -3.51 -7.81 -9.29
CA ASN A 97 -2.21 -8.46 -9.38
C ASN A 97 -1.56 -8.25 -10.75
N ALA A 98 -2.34 -8.33 -11.84
CA ALA A 98 -1.84 -8.06 -13.19
C ALA A 98 -1.33 -6.62 -13.34
N TYR A 99 -2.03 -5.63 -12.80
CA TYR A 99 -1.57 -4.25 -12.80
C TYR A 99 -0.34 -4.04 -11.92
N LEU A 100 -0.28 -4.70 -10.76
CA LEU A 100 0.88 -4.63 -9.88
C LEU A 100 2.14 -5.15 -10.57
N GLU A 101 2.06 -6.25 -11.31
CA GLU A 101 3.18 -6.78 -12.10
C GLU A 101 3.59 -5.82 -13.24
N GLN A 102 2.63 -5.17 -13.91
CA GLN A 102 2.93 -4.14 -14.91
C GLN A 102 3.62 -2.92 -14.28
N MET A 103 3.22 -2.52 -13.08
CA MET A 103 3.86 -1.42 -12.35
C MET A 103 5.31 -1.79 -11.96
N LYS A 104 5.55 -3.01 -11.46
CA LYS A 104 6.90 -3.51 -11.17
C LYS A 104 7.78 -3.54 -12.41
N ALA A 105 7.24 -3.95 -13.53
CA ALA A 105 7.94 -3.99 -14.82
C ALA A 105 8.11 -2.61 -15.48
N GLY A 106 7.56 -1.54 -14.89
CA GLY A 106 7.57 -0.20 -15.46
C GLY A 106 6.81 -0.07 -16.78
N THR A 107 5.86 -0.95 -17.04
CA THR A 107 5.04 -0.99 -18.28
C THR A 107 3.62 -0.46 -18.08
N PHE A 108 3.24 -0.17 -16.87
CA PHE A 108 1.93 0.40 -16.55
C PHE A 108 1.83 1.82 -17.12
N MET A 109 0.78 2.14 -17.84
CA MET A 109 0.51 3.43 -18.46
C MET A 109 1.55 3.86 -19.55
N LYS A 110 2.18 2.91 -20.22
CA LYS A 110 2.99 3.17 -21.42
C LYS A 110 2.16 2.95 -22.69
#